data_5bd27a4a5eec10436699fef3f9fac2f5
#
_entry.id   5bd27a4a5eec10436699fef3f9fac2f5
#
_cell.length_a   1.000
_cell.length_b   1.000
_cell.length_c   1.000
_cell.angle_alpha   90.00
_cell.angle_beta   90.00
_cell.angle_gamma   90.00
#
_symmetry.space_group_name_H-M   'P 1'
#
loop_
_entity.id
_entity.type
_entity.pdbx_description
1 polymer ?
#
loop_
_entity_poly.entity_id
_entity_poly.type
_entity_poly.pdbx_seq_one_letter_code
_entity_poly.pdbx_strand_id
1 'polypeptide(L)'
;MVYPLKLKYFAKTALWGGQTLKNEWNKPCEYDKLAETWELTLRPDAVNTVLNGELAGKRLDEVIGNEKFPLLIKFIDAEDRLSVQVHPDDRFAAEVENDVGKTEMWYIADARDGAEIIYGIKDGVTELSCDARIEEQVKRVSVKKGDSFFIPSGMLHAIGKGCLIAEIQQNSDLTYRV
;
A
#
# COMPACT_ATOMS: atom_id res chain seq x y z
N MET A 1 24.10 2.35 -21.32
CA MET A 1 22.88 2.29 -22.16
C MET A 1 21.68 2.19 -21.22
N VAL A 2 20.66 3.01 -21.39
CA VAL A 2 19.45 2.93 -20.56
C VAL A 2 18.53 1.86 -21.16
N TYR A 3 18.14 0.88 -20.36
CA TYR A 3 17.19 -0.17 -20.76
C TYR A 3 16.14 -0.38 -19.65
N PRO A 4 14.96 -0.96 -19.95
CA PRO A 4 13.94 -1.23 -18.94
C PRO A 4 14.47 -2.21 -17.89
N LEU A 5 14.41 -1.80 -16.62
CA LEU A 5 14.81 -2.63 -15.49
C LEU A 5 13.65 -3.53 -15.04
N LYS A 6 13.91 -4.82 -14.88
CA LYS A 6 13.05 -5.74 -14.14
C LYS A 6 13.49 -5.74 -12.68
N LEU A 7 12.57 -5.58 -11.77
CA LEU A 7 12.87 -5.52 -10.34
C LEU A 7 12.37 -6.78 -9.62
N LYS A 8 13.15 -7.23 -8.66
CA LYS A 8 12.71 -8.20 -7.67
C LYS A 8 11.87 -7.44 -6.64
N TYR A 9 10.61 -7.80 -6.47
CA TYR A 9 9.77 -7.20 -5.44
C TYR A 9 10.28 -7.54 -4.04
N PHE A 10 9.96 -6.68 -3.09
CA PHE A 10 10.15 -6.94 -1.67
C PHE A 10 8.85 -7.52 -1.10
N ALA A 11 8.92 -8.72 -0.50
CA ALA A 11 7.75 -9.42 0.02
C ALA A 11 7.54 -9.12 1.50
N LYS A 12 6.30 -8.81 1.90
CA LYS A 12 5.90 -8.63 3.30
C LYS A 12 4.79 -9.61 3.68
N THR A 13 4.89 -10.16 4.87
CA THR A 13 3.86 -10.99 5.48
C THR A 13 3.11 -10.21 6.55
N ALA A 14 1.83 -10.52 6.74
CA ALA A 14 0.99 -10.02 7.81
C ALA A 14 -0.12 -11.03 8.13
N LEU A 15 -0.75 -10.91 9.31
CA LEU A 15 -1.83 -11.80 9.73
C LEU A 15 -3.03 -11.76 8.77
N TRP A 16 -3.32 -10.58 8.24
CA TRP A 16 -4.41 -10.32 7.29
C TRP A 16 -4.07 -10.68 5.84
N GLY A 17 -2.81 -11.04 5.55
CA GLY A 17 -2.36 -11.35 4.20
C GLY A 17 -2.99 -12.60 3.62
N GLY A 18 -3.12 -12.62 2.30
CA GLY A 18 -3.68 -13.72 1.52
C GLY A 18 -2.64 -14.62 0.86
N GLN A 19 -3.12 -15.38 -0.10
CA GLN A 19 -2.32 -16.25 -0.94
C GLN A 19 -2.55 -16.04 -2.45
N THR A 20 -3.39 -15.06 -2.82
CA THR A 20 -3.73 -14.78 -4.21
C THR A 20 -2.52 -14.31 -5.00
N LEU A 21 -1.74 -13.40 -4.44
CA LEU A 21 -0.46 -12.96 -5.05
C LEU A 21 0.49 -14.13 -5.30
N LYS A 22 0.57 -15.07 -4.36
CA LYS A 22 1.45 -16.23 -4.44
C LYS A 22 0.97 -17.27 -5.45
N ASN A 23 -0.29 -17.67 -5.36
CA ASN A 23 -0.84 -18.82 -6.07
C ASN A 23 -1.36 -18.49 -7.47
N GLU A 24 -1.95 -17.29 -7.65
CA GLU A 24 -2.60 -16.89 -8.89
C GLU A 24 -1.77 -15.86 -9.68
N TRP A 25 -1.01 -15.02 -8.97
CA TRP A 25 -0.20 -13.95 -9.59
C TRP A 25 1.28 -14.32 -9.73
N ASN A 26 1.62 -15.59 -9.44
CA ASN A 26 2.97 -16.14 -9.60
C ASN A 26 4.05 -15.30 -8.90
N LYS A 27 3.80 -14.92 -7.64
CA LYS A 27 4.75 -14.19 -6.79
C LYS A 27 5.28 -15.10 -5.68
N PRO A 28 6.22 -16.01 -5.98
CA PRO A 28 6.73 -16.95 -4.99
C PRO A 28 7.48 -16.25 -3.85
N CYS A 29 7.26 -16.70 -2.63
CA CYS A 29 7.97 -16.25 -1.43
C CYS A 29 8.04 -17.39 -0.41
N GLU A 30 8.89 -17.22 0.60
CA GLU A 30 9.07 -18.17 1.69
C GLU A 30 7.95 -18.11 2.76
N TYR A 31 7.16 -17.04 2.76
CA TYR A 31 6.09 -16.87 3.73
C TYR A 31 4.86 -17.72 3.38
N ASP A 32 4.14 -18.21 4.39
CA ASP A 32 2.85 -18.87 4.19
C ASP A 32 1.80 -17.93 3.62
N LYS A 33 1.76 -16.69 4.16
CA LYS A 33 0.91 -15.60 3.69
C LYS A 33 1.76 -14.50 3.06
N LEU A 34 1.34 -14.02 1.90
CA LEU A 34 1.96 -12.91 1.21
C LEU A 34 1.01 -11.72 1.23
N ALA A 35 1.19 -10.85 2.22
CA ALA A 35 0.33 -9.69 2.41
C ALA A 35 0.57 -8.58 1.39
N GLU A 36 1.85 -8.27 1.14
CA GLU A 36 2.24 -7.22 0.21
C GLU A 36 3.45 -7.64 -0.62
N THR A 37 3.49 -7.15 -1.87
CA THR A 37 4.71 -7.14 -2.69
C THR A 37 5.01 -5.70 -3.10
N TRP A 38 6.15 -5.18 -2.67
CA TRP A 38 6.60 -3.84 -3.03
C TRP A 38 7.35 -3.91 -4.34
N GLU A 39 6.67 -3.55 -5.42
CA GLU A 39 7.13 -3.68 -6.80
C GLU A 39 8.19 -2.64 -7.16
N LEU A 40 8.03 -1.44 -6.60
CA LEU A 40 8.97 -0.35 -6.74
C LEU A 40 9.13 0.35 -5.39
N THR A 41 10.34 0.24 -4.83
CA THR A 41 10.67 0.87 -3.55
C THR A 41 12.16 1.18 -3.45
N LEU A 42 12.46 2.35 -2.90
CA LEU A 42 13.80 2.77 -2.51
C LEU A 42 13.91 3.06 -1.01
N ARG A 43 12.95 2.60 -0.24
CA ARG A 43 13.06 2.71 1.22
C ARG A 43 14.28 1.91 1.70
N PRO A 44 15.09 2.46 2.63
CA PRO A 44 16.38 1.87 3.02
C PRO A 44 16.31 0.42 3.49
N ASP A 45 15.19 0.06 4.11
CA ASP A 45 14.89 -1.27 4.64
C ASP A 45 14.27 -2.24 3.63
N ALA A 46 13.90 -1.76 2.44
CA ALA A 46 13.14 -2.53 1.45
C ALA A 46 13.49 -2.20 -0.01
N VAL A 47 14.75 -1.93 -0.32
CA VAL A 47 15.18 -1.57 -1.69
C VAL A 47 15.09 -2.76 -2.63
N ASN A 48 14.48 -2.55 -3.81
CA ASN A 48 14.42 -3.57 -4.86
C ASN A 48 15.82 -3.89 -5.42
N THR A 49 15.94 -5.09 -5.98
CA THR A 49 17.13 -5.56 -6.72
C THR A 49 16.80 -5.70 -8.21
N VAL A 50 17.70 -5.28 -9.07
CA VAL A 50 17.57 -5.43 -10.52
C VAL A 50 17.77 -6.90 -10.91
N LEU A 51 16.89 -7.42 -11.78
CA LEU A 51 16.90 -8.83 -12.19
C LEU A 51 17.50 -9.08 -13.59
N ASN A 52 17.72 -8.04 -14.41
CA ASN A 52 18.09 -8.22 -15.81
C ASN A 52 19.25 -7.32 -16.25
N GLY A 53 19.84 -7.71 -17.40
CA GLY A 53 20.90 -6.95 -18.06
C GLY A 53 22.20 -6.85 -17.26
N GLU A 54 23.01 -5.86 -17.59
CA GLU A 54 24.33 -5.64 -16.99
C GLU A 54 24.26 -5.19 -15.51
N LEU A 55 23.09 -4.72 -15.09
CA LEU A 55 22.84 -4.26 -13.72
C LEU A 55 22.19 -5.34 -12.84
N ALA A 56 22.03 -6.56 -13.36
CA ALA A 56 21.44 -7.65 -12.57
C ALA A 56 22.22 -7.90 -11.26
N GLY A 57 21.48 -8.04 -10.17
CA GLY A 57 22.03 -8.22 -8.82
C GLY A 57 22.35 -6.92 -8.07
N LYS A 58 22.35 -5.78 -8.74
CA LYS A 58 22.54 -4.48 -8.07
C LYS A 58 21.27 -4.01 -7.38
N ARG A 59 21.44 -3.30 -6.27
CA ARG A 59 20.34 -2.60 -5.61
C ARG A 59 19.89 -1.42 -6.46
N LEU A 60 18.60 -1.13 -6.46
CA LEU A 60 18.03 -0.06 -7.27
C LEU A 60 18.59 1.32 -6.87
N ASP A 61 18.82 1.58 -5.58
CA ASP A 61 19.42 2.83 -5.07
C ASP A 61 20.87 3.03 -5.56
N GLU A 62 21.64 1.97 -5.74
CA GLU A 62 22.98 2.05 -6.34
C GLU A 62 22.93 2.40 -7.84
N VAL A 63 21.85 1.99 -8.52
CA VAL A 63 21.69 2.18 -9.97
C VAL A 63 21.22 3.59 -10.31
N ILE A 64 20.27 4.14 -9.53
CA ILE A 64 19.69 5.46 -9.79
C ILE A 64 20.34 6.59 -8.98
N GLY A 65 21.26 6.24 -8.06
CA GLY A 65 21.93 7.19 -7.18
C GLY A 65 21.05 7.61 -5.98
N ASN A 66 21.55 8.61 -5.25
CA ASN A 66 20.87 9.11 -4.02
C ASN A 66 19.68 10.02 -4.30
N GLU A 67 19.09 9.93 -5.47
CA GLU A 67 17.88 10.70 -5.77
C GLU A 67 16.72 10.23 -4.89
N LYS A 68 16.02 11.17 -4.27
CA LYS A 68 14.78 10.88 -3.54
C LYS A 68 13.71 10.45 -4.55
N PHE A 69 13.52 9.16 -4.69
CA PHE A 69 12.47 8.64 -5.56
C PHE A 69 11.10 8.86 -4.88
N PRO A 70 10.14 9.52 -5.56
CA PRO A 70 8.95 10.02 -4.90
C PRO A 70 7.87 8.97 -4.64
N LEU A 71 7.96 7.79 -5.26
CA LEU A 71 6.90 6.79 -5.25
C LEU A 71 7.32 5.48 -4.60
N LEU A 72 6.33 4.82 -4.01
CA LEU A 72 6.33 3.41 -3.66
C LEU A 72 5.13 2.77 -4.37
N ILE A 73 5.33 1.64 -5.04
CA ILE A 73 4.29 0.90 -5.74
C ILE A 73 4.23 -0.50 -5.19
N LYS A 74 3.05 -0.98 -4.82
CA LYS A 74 2.87 -2.32 -4.26
C LYS A 74 1.55 -2.97 -4.65
N PHE A 75 1.49 -4.29 -4.52
CA PHE A 75 0.24 -5.02 -4.44
C PHE A 75 -0.04 -5.40 -3.00
N ILE A 76 -1.32 -5.39 -2.63
CA ILE A 76 -1.85 -5.75 -1.31
C ILE A 76 -2.91 -6.82 -1.51
N ASP A 77 -2.73 -7.97 -0.85
CA ASP A 77 -3.66 -9.10 -0.87
C ASP A 77 -4.33 -9.23 0.51
N ALA A 78 -5.52 -8.66 0.63
CA ALA A 78 -6.28 -8.59 1.88
C ALA A 78 -7.21 -9.81 2.04
N GLU A 79 -6.72 -10.91 2.59
CA GLU A 79 -7.56 -12.05 2.98
C GLU A 79 -8.47 -11.70 4.16
N ASP A 80 -8.04 -10.80 5.03
CA ASP A 80 -8.85 -10.21 6.08
C ASP A 80 -8.72 -8.68 6.05
N ARG A 81 -9.59 -7.97 6.77
CA ARG A 81 -9.60 -6.50 6.77
C ARG A 81 -8.34 -5.92 7.43
N LEU A 82 -7.88 -4.83 6.91
CA LEU A 82 -6.84 -4.01 7.54
C LEU A 82 -7.47 -3.06 8.56
N SER A 83 -6.64 -2.51 9.46
CA SER A 83 -7.06 -1.50 10.43
C SER A 83 -7.56 -0.23 9.74
N VAL A 84 -8.50 0.45 10.37
CA VAL A 84 -8.86 1.83 10.01
C VAL A 84 -7.66 2.73 10.31
N GLN A 85 -7.28 3.55 9.33
CA GLN A 85 -6.04 4.31 9.37
C GLN A 85 -6.15 5.66 8.68
N VAL A 86 -5.21 6.53 8.99
CA VAL A 86 -4.99 7.82 8.35
C VAL A 86 -3.51 8.06 8.13
N HIS A 87 -3.16 8.76 7.07
CA HIS A 87 -1.77 9.12 6.76
C HIS A 87 -1.54 10.61 6.89
N PRO A 88 -0.35 11.05 7.36
CA PRO A 88 -0.01 12.45 7.48
C PRO A 88 0.23 13.11 6.11
N ASP A 89 0.07 14.42 6.05
CA ASP A 89 0.57 15.22 4.94
C ASP A 89 2.10 15.43 5.04
N ASP A 90 2.69 16.02 4.00
CA ASP A 90 4.14 16.25 3.94
C ASP A 90 4.65 17.13 5.08
N ARG A 91 3.86 18.13 5.49
CA ARG A 91 4.26 19.06 6.54
C ARG A 91 4.33 18.35 7.89
N PHE A 92 3.25 17.66 8.26
CA PHE A 92 3.19 16.93 9.53
C PHE A 92 4.25 15.82 9.57
N ALA A 93 4.39 15.05 8.48
CA ALA A 93 5.38 13.99 8.39
C ALA A 93 6.81 14.51 8.54
N ALA A 94 7.14 15.66 7.94
CA ALA A 94 8.46 16.27 8.08
C ALA A 94 8.73 16.80 9.49
N GLU A 95 7.73 17.43 10.13
CA GLU A 95 7.88 18.04 11.46
C GLU A 95 7.95 17.00 12.59
N VAL A 96 7.18 15.90 12.47
CA VAL A 96 6.98 14.93 13.57
C VAL A 96 7.78 13.64 13.39
N GLU A 97 7.83 13.14 12.14
CA GLU A 97 8.38 11.81 11.84
C GLU A 97 9.70 11.85 11.05
N ASN A 98 10.13 13.05 10.61
CA ASN A 98 11.29 13.22 9.72
C ASN A 98 11.20 12.36 8.45
N ASP A 99 10.00 12.24 7.89
CA ASP A 99 9.67 11.49 6.67
C ASP A 99 8.81 12.36 5.74
N VAL A 100 8.28 11.77 4.66
CA VAL A 100 7.34 12.41 3.73
C VAL A 100 5.91 11.96 4.05
N GLY A 101 4.93 12.76 3.61
CA GLY A 101 3.53 12.40 3.72
C GLY A 101 3.17 11.15 2.92
N LYS A 102 1.91 10.70 3.04
CA LYS A 102 1.45 9.51 2.34
C LYS A 102 0.08 9.74 1.71
N THR A 103 0.09 10.38 0.55
CA THR A 103 -1.05 10.37 -0.38
C THR A 103 -0.92 9.15 -1.27
N GLU A 104 -2.03 8.49 -1.56
CA GLU A 104 -2.05 7.24 -2.30
C GLU A 104 -3.22 7.15 -3.27
N MET A 105 -3.08 6.26 -4.24
CA MET A 105 -4.13 5.85 -5.17
C MET A 105 -4.23 4.33 -5.17
N TRP A 106 -5.45 3.82 -5.10
CA TRP A 106 -5.75 2.41 -5.22
C TRP A 106 -6.40 2.08 -6.55
N TYR A 107 -5.92 1.02 -7.16
CA TYR A 107 -6.61 0.35 -8.25
C TYR A 107 -7.01 -1.05 -7.76
N ILE A 108 -8.29 -1.37 -7.84
CA ILE A 108 -8.81 -2.68 -7.45
C ILE A 108 -8.44 -3.68 -8.54
N ALA A 109 -7.36 -4.41 -8.34
CA ALA A 109 -6.83 -5.39 -9.27
C ALA A 109 -7.69 -6.66 -9.32
N ASP A 110 -8.29 -7.02 -8.17
CA ASP A 110 -9.34 -8.02 -8.05
C ASP A 110 -10.15 -7.80 -6.76
N ALA A 111 -11.38 -8.32 -6.70
CA ALA A 111 -12.24 -8.21 -5.53
C ALA A 111 -13.17 -9.43 -5.44
N ARG A 112 -13.26 -10.04 -4.26
CA ARG A 112 -14.24 -11.09 -3.98
C ARG A 112 -15.65 -10.51 -3.81
N ASP A 113 -16.65 -11.36 -3.96
CA ASP A 113 -18.04 -10.95 -3.73
C ASP A 113 -18.20 -10.36 -2.32
N GLY A 114 -18.82 -9.19 -2.25
CA GLY A 114 -19.03 -8.46 -1.01
C GLY A 114 -17.81 -7.68 -0.48
N ALA A 115 -16.72 -7.62 -1.26
CA ALA A 115 -15.56 -6.80 -0.89
C ALA A 115 -15.94 -5.31 -0.81
N GLU A 116 -15.43 -4.65 0.21
CA GLU A 116 -15.66 -3.23 0.46
C GLU A 116 -14.40 -2.56 1.00
N ILE A 117 -14.34 -1.26 0.90
CA ILE A 117 -13.32 -0.42 1.53
C ILE A 117 -13.99 0.60 2.46
N ILE A 118 -13.23 1.09 3.44
CA ILE A 118 -13.58 2.33 4.14
C ILE A 118 -12.96 3.48 3.35
N TYR A 119 -13.82 4.47 3.00
CA TYR A 119 -13.44 5.61 2.19
C TYR A 119 -14.03 6.90 2.76
N GLY A 120 -13.35 7.43 3.79
CA GLY A 120 -13.78 8.61 4.53
C GLY A 120 -14.78 8.33 5.64
N ILE A 121 -15.44 9.38 6.10
CA ILE A 121 -16.44 9.40 7.16
C ILE A 121 -17.84 9.66 6.59
N LYS A 122 -18.87 9.26 7.32
CA LYS A 122 -20.27 9.52 6.95
C LYS A 122 -20.59 11.01 7.06
N ASP A 123 -21.53 11.46 6.23
CA ASP A 123 -22.04 12.83 6.31
C ASP A 123 -22.65 13.11 7.68
N GLY A 124 -22.41 14.32 8.21
CA GLY A 124 -22.93 14.77 9.50
C GLY A 124 -22.11 14.33 10.72
N VAL A 125 -21.06 13.54 10.55
CA VAL A 125 -20.10 13.25 11.62
C VAL A 125 -19.19 14.46 11.81
N THR A 126 -19.25 15.08 12.96
CA THR A 126 -18.45 16.28 13.33
C THR A 126 -17.33 15.97 14.31
N GLU A 127 -17.40 14.82 14.98
CA GLU A 127 -16.40 14.36 15.94
C GLU A 127 -16.18 12.86 15.77
N LEU A 128 -14.92 12.46 15.60
CA LEU A 128 -14.53 11.07 15.45
C LEU A 128 -14.25 10.42 16.81
N SER A 129 -14.76 9.23 16.98
CA SER A 129 -14.41 8.37 18.11
C SER A 129 -13.11 7.63 17.82
N CYS A 130 -12.24 7.52 18.83
CA CYS A 130 -11.02 6.70 18.75
C CYS A 130 -11.24 5.34 19.45
N ASP A 131 -12.42 4.74 19.30
CA ASP A 131 -12.79 3.45 19.86
C ASP A 131 -13.69 2.68 18.86
N ALA A 132 -14.28 1.56 19.29
CA ALA A 132 -15.12 0.72 18.44
C ALA A 132 -16.27 1.44 17.74
N ARG A 133 -16.70 2.61 18.23
CA ARG A 133 -17.77 3.43 17.61
C ARG A 133 -17.35 4.03 16.27
N ILE A 134 -16.05 4.07 15.97
CA ILE A 134 -15.56 4.54 14.66
C ILE A 134 -16.17 3.74 13.51
N GLU A 135 -16.44 2.47 13.71
CA GLU A 135 -17.08 1.59 12.73
C GLU A 135 -18.48 2.07 12.28
N GLU A 136 -19.18 2.81 13.14
CA GLU A 136 -20.49 3.41 12.85
C GLU A 136 -20.36 4.74 12.11
N GLN A 137 -19.18 5.37 12.18
CA GLN A 137 -18.93 6.72 11.64
C GLN A 137 -18.26 6.69 10.26
N VAL A 138 -17.66 5.59 9.87
CA VAL A 138 -16.96 5.47 8.59
C VAL A 138 -17.90 5.18 7.42
N LYS A 139 -17.53 5.69 6.24
CA LYS A 139 -18.22 5.43 4.98
C LYS A 139 -17.64 4.17 4.32
N ARG A 140 -18.50 3.16 4.12
CA ARG A 140 -18.16 1.93 3.41
C ARG A 140 -18.56 2.03 1.95
N VAL A 141 -17.71 1.55 1.06
CA VAL A 141 -17.93 1.55 -0.38
C VAL A 141 -17.66 0.13 -0.89
N SER A 142 -18.66 -0.48 -1.52
CA SER A 142 -18.47 -1.75 -2.21
C SER A 142 -17.59 -1.54 -3.43
N VAL A 143 -16.68 -2.48 -3.66
CA VAL A 143 -15.68 -2.37 -4.72
C VAL A 143 -15.72 -3.58 -5.65
N LYS A 144 -15.30 -3.35 -6.89
CA LYS A 144 -15.10 -4.39 -7.89
C LYS A 144 -13.83 -4.15 -8.67
N LYS A 145 -13.35 -5.18 -9.33
CA LYS A 145 -12.20 -5.10 -10.23
C LYS A 145 -12.36 -3.96 -11.24
N GLY A 146 -11.32 -3.15 -11.35
CA GLY A 146 -11.25 -1.99 -12.25
C GLY A 146 -11.60 -0.66 -11.59
N ASP A 147 -12.17 -0.65 -10.39
CA ASP A 147 -12.42 0.60 -9.66
C ASP A 147 -11.10 1.25 -9.24
N SER A 148 -11.10 2.59 -9.14
CA SER A 148 -9.95 3.38 -8.68
C SER A 148 -10.36 4.41 -7.65
N PHE A 149 -9.51 4.60 -6.65
CA PHE A 149 -9.77 5.51 -5.53
C PHE A 149 -8.54 6.37 -5.26
N PHE A 150 -8.73 7.67 -5.15
CA PHE A 150 -7.68 8.60 -4.72
C PHE A 150 -7.83 8.89 -3.24
N ILE A 151 -6.81 8.63 -2.45
CA ILE A 151 -6.82 8.78 -1.00
C ILE A 151 -5.79 9.87 -0.61
N PRO A 152 -6.25 11.11 -0.45
CA PRO A 152 -5.37 12.18 0.03
C PRO A 152 -4.96 11.90 1.49
N SER A 153 -3.79 12.40 1.86
CA SER A 153 -3.40 12.49 3.27
C SER A 153 -4.50 13.12 4.12
N GLY A 154 -4.67 12.65 5.36
CA GLY A 154 -5.75 13.08 6.26
C GLY A 154 -7.09 12.37 6.03
N MET A 155 -7.28 11.61 4.96
CA MET A 155 -8.50 10.83 4.76
C MET A 155 -8.45 9.54 5.58
N LEU A 156 -9.52 9.28 6.35
CA LEU A 156 -9.71 8.02 7.05
C LEU A 156 -10.08 6.92 6.06
N HIS A 157 -9.39 5.79 6.08
CA HIS A 157 -9.61 4.71 5.12
C HIS A 157 -9.20 3.34 5.69
N ALA A 158 -9.67 2.28 5.04
CA ALA A 158 -9.20 0.91 5.28
C ALA A 158 -9.51 0.02 4.08
N ILE A 159 -8.65 -0.96 3.85
CA ILE A 159 -8.88 -2.05 2.89
C ILE A 159 -9.68 -3.14 3.59
N GLY A 160 -10.81 -3.50 3.01
CA GLY A 160 -11.65 -4.59 3.50
C GLY A 160 -11.19 -5.95 3.03
N LYS A 161 -11.78 -6.97 3.62
CA LYS A 161 -11.55 -8.36 3.28
C LYS A 161 -11.87 -8.67 1.83
N GLY A 162 -11.01 -9.45 1.18
CA GLY A 162 -11.21 -9.93 -0.18
C GLY A 162 -10.79 -8.96 -1.28
N CYS A 163 -10.13 -7.86 -0.94
CA CYS A 163 -9.57 -6.92 -1.90
C CYS A 163 -8.15 -7.31 -2.31
N LEU A 164 -7.87 -7.28 -3.61
CA LEU A 164 -6.52 -7.27 -4.17
C LEU A 164 -6.27 -5.91 -4.82
N ILE A 165 -5.32 -5.16 -4.29
CA ILE A 165 -5.13 -3.74 -4.64
C ILE A 165 -3.73 -3.52 -5.21
N ALA A 166 -3.64 -2.77 -6.31
CA ALA A 166 -2.42 -2.10 -6.72
C ALA A 166 -2.44 -0.69 -6.12
N GLU A 167 -1.48 -0.41 -5.24
CA GLU A 167 -1.35 0.88 -4.57
C GLU A 167 -0.14 1.63 -5.12
N ILE A 168 -0.37 2.87 -5.54
CA ILE A 168 0.65 3.83 -5.93
C ILE A 168 0.62 4.96 -4.91
N GLN A 169 1.70 5.16 -4.17
CA GLN A 169 1.74 6.08 -3.04
C GLN A 169 3.03 6.91 -3.04
N GLN A 170 3.04 7.99 -2.25
CA GLN A 170 4.30 8.65 -1.88
C GLN A 170 5.21 7.65 -1.15
N ASN A 171 6.51 7.85 -1.23
CA ASN A 171 7.51 6.91 -0.68
C ASN A 171 7.61 6.98 0.86
N SER A 172 6.50 6.68 1.52
CA SER A 172 6.32 6.68 2.97
C SER A 172 5.69 5.37 3.45
N ASP A 173 5.99 4.94 4.67
CA ASP A 173 5.31 3.81 5.35
C ASP A 173 4.59 4.27 6.65
N LEU A 174 4.41 5.58 6.80
CA LEU A 174 3.77 6.18 7.97
C LEU A 174 2.28 5.85 8.00
N THR A 175 1.82 5.33 9.14
CA THR A 175 0.42 4.92 9.33
C THR A 175 0.00 5.16 10.76
N TYR A 176 -1.05 5.99 10.95
CA TYR A 176 -1.73 6.16 12.23
C TYR A 176 -2.99 5.31 12.24
N ARG A 177 -3.10 4.41 13.18
CA ARG A 177 -4.25 3.50 13.35
C ARG A 177 -5.20 4.05 14.39
N VAL A 178 -6.49 3.93 14.09
CA VAL A 178 -7.57 4.44 14.93
C VAL A 178 -8.32 3.29 15.59
#